data_a199f939705cd7fd6a8439014e544719
#
_entry.id   a199f939705cd7fd6a8439014e544719
#
_cell.length_a   1.000
_cell.length_b   1.000
_cell.length_c   1.000
_cell.angle_alpha   90.00
_cell.angle_beta   90.00
_cell.angle_gamma   90.00
#
_symmetry.space_group_name_H-M   'P 1'
#
loop_
_entity.id
_entity.type
_entity.pdbx_description
1 polymer ?
#
loop_
_entity_poly.entity_id
_entity_poly.type
_entity_poly.pdbx_seq_one_letter_code
_entity_poly.pdbx_strand_id
1 'polypeptide(L)'
;MKIAKALKLKNRLAGELNRIKGLIERENSRLEKSFDFEKMENLSKSFYETKADLIQLKAKIQMKTAPIAEKLIAMAEAKDEMKFFQSLPTTDGEVEKSHYSGESKMLVYKAHYTQDDVDNKVIEIQAQIDALQDEIDEYNASTSILD
;
A
#
# COMPACT_ATOMS: atom_id res chain seq x y z
N MET A 1 12.65 17.00 12.73
CA MET A 1 12.70 15.91 11.71
C MET A 1 11.62 16.17 10.68
N LYS A 2 11.92 16.09 9.40
CA LYS A 2 10.93 16.22 8.33
C LYS A 2 10.07 14.96 8.23
N ILE A 3 8.82 15.13 7.78
CA ILE A 3 7.88 13.99 7.61
C ILE A 3 8.48 12.90 6.74
N ALA A 4 9.14 13.26 5.63
CA ALA A 4 9.78 12.29 4.74
C ALA A 4 10.81 11.40 5.49
N LYS A 5 11.60 11.98 6.39
CA LYS A 5 12.54 11.23 7.23
C LYS A 5 11.82 10.38 8.28
N ALA A 6 10.75 10.93 8.84
CA ALA A 6 9.93 10.21 9.82
C ALA A 6 9.25 8.97 9.22
N LEU A 7 8.79 9.06 7.97
CA LEU A 7 8.21 7.92 7.26
C LEU A 7 9.24 6.80 7.04
N LYS A 8 10.48 7.16 6.68
CA LYS A 8 11.58 6.18 6.57
C LYS A 8 11.88 5.52 7.92
N LEU A 9 11.93 6.33 8.99
CA LEU A 9 12.13 5.81 10.35
C LEU A 9 10.99 4.88 10.78
N LYS A 10 9.74 5.25 10.50
CA LYS A 10 8.56 4.40 10.75
C LYS A 10 8.71 3.03 10.08
N ASN A 11 9.10 3.00 8.82
CA ASN A 11 9.28 1.75 8.09
C ASN A 11 10.43 0.92 8.67
N ARG A 12 11.52 1.56 9.09
CA ARG A 12 12.64 0.88 9.76
C ARG A 12 12.22 0.27 11.09
N LEU A 13 11.48 1.02 11.92
CA LEU A 13 10.97 0.50 13.20
C LEU A 13 9.96 -0.64 13.01
N ALA A 14 9.09 -0.56 12.02
CA ALA A 14 8.16 -1.63 11.68
C ALA A 14 8.91 -2.90 11.25
N GLY A 15 9.96 -2.75 10.43
CA GLY A 15 10.83 -3.86 10.04
C GLY A 15 11.56 -4.47 11.23
N GLU A 16 12.09 -3.66 12.13
CA GLU A 16 12.74 -4.12 13.36
C GLU A 16 11.77 -4.86 14.27
N LEU A 17 10.56 -4.34 14.44
CA LEU A 17 9.52 -5.01 15.21
C LEU A 17 9.19 -6.39 14.64
N ASN A 18 9.07 -6.51 13.32
CA ASN A 18 8.83 -7.78 12.65
C ASN A 18 9.99 -8.75 12.84
N ARG A 19 11.23 -8.26 12.79
CA ARG A 19 12.43 -9.07 13.07
C ARG A 19 12.40 -9.63 14.51
N ILE A 20 12.08 -8.78 15.49
CA ILE A 20 11.98 -9.20 16.89
C ILE A 20 10.87 -10.24 17.08
N LYS A 21 9.70 -10.02 16.47
CA LYS A 21 8.59 -11.01 16.47
C LYS A 21 9.03 -12.37 15.97
N GLY A 22 9.75 -12.40 14.84
CA GLY A 22 10.26 -13.64 14.27
C GLY A 22 11.25 -14.37 15.21
N LEU A 23 12.08 -13.60 15.91
CA LEU A 23 12.99 -14.16 16.91
C LEU A 23 12.23 -14.74 18.12
N ILE A 24 11.22 -14.03 18.62
CA ILE A 24 10.39 -14.51 19.72
C ILE A 24 9.65 -15.78 19.31
N GLU A 25 9.05 -15.81 18.12
CA GLU A 25 8.36 -17.00 17.61
C GLU A 25 9.28 -18.22 17.56
N ARG A 26 10.52 -18.02 17.13
CA ARG A 26 11.51 -19.11 17.04
C ARG A 26 12.03 -19.58 18.39
N GLU A 27 12.22 -18.66 19.35
CA GLU A 27 12.89 -18.95 20.63
C GLU A 27 11.93 -19.21 21.78
N ASN A 28 10.62 -18.91 21.61
CA ASN A 28 9.65 -18.97 22.71
C ASN A 28 9.43 -20.37 23.29
N SER A 29 9.52 -21.41 22.47
CA SER A 29 9.38 -22.79 22.91
C SER A 29 10.47 -23.66 22.31
N ARG A 30 11.38 -24.12 23.14
CA ARG A 30 12.51 -24.95 22.75
C ARG A 30 12.70 -26.07 23.75
N LEU A 31 13.50 -27.05 23.39
CA LEU A 31 13.93 -28.07 24.36
C LEU A 31 14.56 -27.37 25.57
N GLU A 32 14.29 -27.87 26.77
CA GLU A 32 14.73 -27.27 28.03
C GLU A 32 16.22 -26.91 28.03
N LYS A 33 17.08 -27.80 27.52
CA LYS A 33 18.54 -27.60 27.45
C LYS A 33 18.95 -26.48 26.45
N SER A 34 18.07 -26.13 25.53
CA SER A 34 18.32 -25.09 24.49
C SER A 34 17.54 -23.79 24.74
N PHE A 35 16.69 -23.80 25.78
CA PHE A 35 15.90 -22.61 26.13
C PHE A 35 16.76 -21.59 26.88
N ASP A 36 16.74 -20.35 26.40
CA ASP A 36 17.49 -19.25 27.00
C ASP A 36 16.51 -18.19 27.54
N PHE A 37 16.28 -18.23 28.84
CA PHE A 37 15.35 -17.32 29.52
C PHE A 37 15.78 -15.86 29.41
N GLU A 38 17.07 -15.58 29.64
CA GLU A 38 17.61 -14.21 29.56
C GLU A 38 17.44 -13.61 28.16
N LYS A 39 17.71 -14.40 27.13
CA LYS A 39 17.50 -13.99 25.72
C LYS A 39 16.02 -13.67 25.48
N MET A 40 15.10 -14.47 25.97
CA MET A 40 13.66 -14.23 25.84
C MET A 40 13.22 -12.96 26.58
N GLU A 41 13.72 -12.72 27.78
CA GLU A 41 13.45 -11.49 28.53
C GLU A 41 13.92 -10.26 27.76
N ASN A 42 15.13 -10.29 27.19
CA ASN A 42 15.68 -9.20 26.40
C ASN A 42 14.90 -8.98 25.10
N LEU A 43 14.48 -10.05 24.42
CA LEU A 43 13.64 -9.93 23.22
C LEU A 43 12.27 -9.34 23.54
N SER A 44 11.64 -9.77 24.62
CA SER A 44 10.36 -9.25 25.08
C SER A 44 10.46 -7.75 25.42
N LYS A 45 11.50 -7.35 26.12
CA LYS A 45 11.77 -5.93 26.43
C LYS A 45 11.94 -5.10 25.16
N SER A 46 12.77 -5.58 24.22
CA SER A 46 13.01 -4.89 22.94
C SER A 46 11.72 -4.80 22.12
N PHE A 47 10.87 -5.82 22.15
CA PHE A 47 9.57 -5.81 21.51
C PHE A 47 8.69 -4.65 22.00
N TYR A 48 8.54 -4.53 23.31
CA TYR A 48 7.68 -3.48 23.88
C TYR A 48 8.26 -2.08 23.72
N GLU A 49 9.57 -1.92 23.82
CA GLU A 49 10.25 -0.63 23.60
C GLU A 49 10.07 -0.18 22.12
N THR A 50 10.35 -1.06 21.17
CA THR A 50 10.20 -0.76 19.74
C THR A 50 8.74 -0.48 19.37
N LYS A 51 7.80 -1.24 19.94
CA LYS A 51 6.36 -1.02 19.76
C LYS A 51 5.94 0.37 20.26
N ALA A 52 6.41 0.76 21.45
CA ALA A 52 6.09 2.06 22.03
C ALA A 52 6.62 3.21 21.15
N ASP A 53 7.86 3.11 20.70
CA ASP A 53 8.48 4.09 19.81
C ASP A 53 7.71 4.21 18.47
N LEU A 54 7.31 3.08 17.92
CA LEU A 54 6.54 3.04 16.68
C LEU A 54 5.16 3.69 16.85
N ILE A 55 4.48 3.44 17.96
CA ILE A 55 3.18 4.06 18.25
C ILE A 55 3.31 5.59 18.34
N GLN A 56 4.29 6.08 19.10
CA GLN A 56 4.52 7.51 19.23
C GLN A 56 4.83 8.17 17.89
N LEU A 57 5.68 7.54 17.09
CA LEU A 57 6.07 8.08 15.78
C LEU A 57 4.89 8.11 14.82
N LYS A 58 4.10 7.03 14.77
CA LYS A 58 2.89 6.98 13.94
C LYS A 58 1.88 8.06 14.31
N ALA A 59 1.67 8.27 15.62
CA ALA A 59 0.76 9.31 16.09
C ALA A 59 1.23 10.71 15.67
N LYS A 60 2.51 11.03 15.83
CA LYS A 60 3.07 12.30 15.39
C LYS A 60 2.94 12.52 13.88
N ILE A 61 3.24 11.49 13.09
CA ILE A 61 3.09 11.56 11.63
C ILE A 61 1.62 11.82 11.28
N GLN A 62 0.68 11.09 11.88
CA GLN A 62 -0.73 11.23 11.59
C GLN A 62 -1.24 12.65 11.91
N MET A 63 -0.85 13.21 13.04
CA MET A 63 -1.22 14.57 13.41
C MET A 63 -0.70 15.61 12.42
N LYS A 64 0.52 15.45 11.94
CA LYS A 64 1.14 16.40 11.01
C LYS A 64 0.74 16.20 9.56
N THR A 65 0.19 15.05 9.19
CA THR A 65 -0.33 14.78 7.84
C THR A 65 -1.82 15.11 7.69
N ALA A 66 -2.49 15.50 8.76
CA ALA A 66 -3.90 15.90 8.70
C ALA A 66 -4.21 16.96 7.62
N PRO A 67 -3.38 18.00 7.40
CA PRO A 67 -3.63 18.98 6.35
C PRO A 67 -3.64 18.43 4.92
N ILE A 68 -3.00 17.29 4.68
CA ILE A 68 -2.97 16.63 3.36
C ILE A 68 -3.80 15.33 3.33
N ALA A 69 -4.63 15.10 4.34
CA ALA A 69 -5.42 13.86 4.44
C ALA A 69 -6.33 13.67 3.21
N GLU A 70 -6.99 14.72 2.73
CA GLU A 70 -7.84 14.66 1.54
C GLU A 70 -7.04 14.27 0.29
N LYS A 71 -5.82 14.78 0.12
CA LYS A 71 -4.94 14.43 -1.01
C LYS A 71 -4.50 12.96 -0.95
N LEU A 72 -4.20 12.46 0.24
CA LEU A 72 -3.83 11.04 0.44
C LEU A 72 -5.00 10.11 0.10
N ILE A 73 -6.21 10.47 0.53
CA ILE A 73 -7.43 9.73 0.22
C ILE A 73 -7.72 9.79 -1.28
N ALA A 74 -7.67 10.99 -1.88
CA ALA A 74 -7.89 11.17 -3.31
C ALA A 74 -6.92 10.34 -4.16
N MET A 75 -5.65 10.27 -3.75
CA MET A 75 -4.67 9.46 -4.46
C MET A 75 -4.98 7.95 -4.36
N ALA A 76 -5.40 7.47 -3.19
CA ALA A 76 -5.80 6.07 -3.02
C ALA A 76 -7.02 5.73 -3.89
N GLU A 77 -8.02 6.58 -3.91
CA GLU A 77 -9.22 6.41 -4.74
C GLU A 77 -8.91 6.49 -6.23
N ALA A 78 -8.00 7.38 -6.65
CA ALA A 78 -7.56 7.46 -8.04
C ALA A 78 -6.84 6.17 -8.50
N LYS A 79 -6.02 5.57 -7.63
CA LYS A 79 -5.38 4.28 -7.90
C LYS A 79 -6.39 3.14 -8.05
N ASP A 80 -7.43 3.13 -7.22
CA ASP A 80 -8.51 2.15 -7.31
C ASP A 80 -9.35 2.35 -8.57
N GLU A 81 -9.65 3.60 -8.93
CA GLU A 81 -10.32 3.95 -10.19
C GLU A 81 -9.53 3.47 -11.41
N MET A 82 -8.21 3.66 -11.40
CA MET A 82 -7.34 3.17 -12.48
C MET A 82 -7.44 1.65 -12.63
N LYS A 83 -7.33 0.92 -11.51
CA LYS A 83 -7.47 -0.54 -11.52
C LYS A 83 -8.84 -0.98 -12.03
N PHE A 84 -9.89 -0.28 -11.65
CA PHE A 84 -11.24 -0.54 -12.12
C PHE A 84 -11.33 -0.43 -13.64
N PHE A 85 -10.86 0.67 -14.23
CA PHE A 85 -10.86 0.84 -15.68
C PHE A 85 -10.00 -0.20 -16.39
N GLN A 86 -8.82 -0.51 -15.86
CA GLN A 86 -7.93 -1.53 -16.43
C GLN A 86 -8.54 -2.94 -16.42
N SER A 87 -9.48 -3.21 -15.52
CA SER A 87 -10.15 -4.51 -15.40
C SER A 87 -11.45 -4.61 -16.21
N LEU A 88 -11.92 -3.52 -16.83
CA LEU A 88 -13.16 -3.53 -17.59
C LEU A 88 -13.06 -4.40 -18.84
N PRO A 89 -14.05 -5.27 -19.09
CA PRO A 89 -14.23 -5.89 -20.40
C PRO A 89 -14.59 -4.82 -21.43
N THR A 90 -13.86 -4.77 -22.53
CA THR A 90 -14.02 -3.74 -23.58
C THR A 90 -14.34 -4.32 -24.93
N THR A 91 -14.75 -5.58 -25.00
CA THR A 91 -15.14 -6.23 -26.24
C THR A 91 -16.27 -5.45 -26.90
N ASP A 92 -16.08 -5.08 -28.16
CA ASP A 92 -17.03 -4.32 -28.95
C ASP A 92 -17.01 -4.84 -30.38
N GLY A 93 -18.17 -4.92 -31.00
CA GLY A 93 -18.32 -5.45 -32.36
C GLY A 93 -18.59 -6.96 -32.42
N GLU A 94 -18.31 -7.53 -33.56
CA GLU A 94 -18.57 -8.93 -33.82
C GLU A 94 -17.44 -9.83 -33.34
N VAL A 95 -17.82 -10.86 -32.56
CA VAL A 95 -16.89 -11.88 -32.05
C VAL A 95 -17.42 -13.26 -32.39
N GLU A 96 -16.57 -14.07 -33.01
CA GLU A 96 -16.86 -15.45 -33.29
C GLU A 96 -16.57 -16.31 -32.07
N LYS A 97 -17.58 -17.05 -31.60
CA LYS A 97 -17.42 -18.06 -30.55
C LYS A 97 -17.70 -19.45 -31.09
N SER A 98 -16.73 -20.35 -30.91
CA SER A 98 -16.90 -21.78 -31.20
C SER A 98 -17.61 -22.46 -30.03
N HIS A 99 -18.65 -23.25 -30.35
CA HIS A 99 -19.33 -24.09 -29.37
C HIS A 99 -18.76 -25.52 -29.37
N TYR A 100 -19.06 -26.26 -28.31
CA TYR A 100 -18.63 -27.65 -28.09
C TYR A 100 -19.09 -28.59 -29.24
N SER A 101 -20.16 -28.22 -29.97
CA SER A 101 -20.72 -28.95 -31.11
C SER A 101 -20.00 -28.70 -32.43
N GLY A 102 -18.94 -27.90 -32.45
CA GLY A 102 -18.23 -27.50 -33.67
C GLY A 102 -18.91 -26.39 -34.46
N GLU A 103 -20.06 -25.90 -34.00
CA GLU A 103 -20.74 -24.75 -34.61
C GLU A 103 -20.08 -23.44 -34.11
N SER A 104 -19.74 -22.54 -35.07
CA SER A 104 -19.33 -21.19 -34.73
C SER A 104 -20.53 -20.25 -34.79
N LYS A 105 -20.65 -19.37 -33.78
CA LYS A 105 -21.73 -18.41 -33.69
C LYS A 105 -21.12 -17.01 -33.57
N MET A 106 -21.59 -16.09 -34.41
CA MET A 106 -21.23 -14.69 -34.32
C MET A 106 -22.04 -14.03 -33.21
N LEU A 107 -21.32 -13.40 -32.27
CA LEU A 107 -21.93 -12.64 -31.20
C LEU A 107 -21.52 -11.17 -31.40
N VAL A 108 -22.48 -10.27 -31.17
CA VAL A 108 -22.26 -8.84 -31.27
C VAL A 108 -22.21 -8.25 -29.86
N TYR A 109 -21.08 -7.65 -29.50
CA TYR A 109 -20.90 -6.97 -28.24
C TYR A 109 -20.97 -5.46 -28.46
N LYS A 110 -21.40 -4.75 -27.44
CA LYS A 110 -21.43 -3.31 -27.43
C LYS A 110 -20.82 -2.84 -26.10
N ALA A 111 -19.81 -2.00 -26.17
CA ALA A 111 -19.15 -1.43 -25.01
C ALA A 111 -19.48 0.05 -24.88
N HIS A 112 -19.81 0.50 -23.67
CA HIS A 112 -19.93 1.92 -23.36
C HIS A 112 -18.53 2.55 -23.32
N TYR A 113 -17.62 1.94 -22.55
CA TYR A 113 -16.20 2.30 -22.59
C TYR A 113 -15.47 1.34 -23.53
N THR A 114 -15.00 1.88 -24.65
CA THR A 114 -14.14 1.12 -25.58
C THR A 114 -12.73 0.99 -25.01
N GLN A 115 -11.89 0.17 -25.64
CA GLN A 115 -10.49 0.05 -25.22
C GLN A 115 -9.76 1.40 -25.32
N ASP A 116 -10.03 2.20 -26.35
CA ASP A 116 -9.43 3.53 -26.49
C ASP A 116 -9.89 4.47 -25.37
N ASP A 117 -11.18 4.42 -24.98
CA ASP A 117 -11.69 5.20 -23.86
C ASP A 117 -11.00 4.83 -22.55
N VAL A 118 -10.83 3.53 -22.31
CA VAL A 118 -10.10 3.03 -21.12
C VAL A 118 -8.66 3.49 -21.12
N ASP A 119 -7.96 3.36 -22.25
CA ASP A 119 -6.55 3.80 -22.37
C ASP A 119 -6.40 5.30 -22.08
N ASN A 120 -7.30 6.10 -22.61
CA ASN A 120 -7.32 7.55 -22.35
C ASN A 120 -7.63 7.88 -20.88
N LYS A 121 -8.58 7.17 -20.27
CA LYS A 121 -8.89 7.29 -18.84
C LYS A 121 -7.70 6.95 -17.96
N VAL A 122 -6.99 5.89 -18.26
CA VAL A 122 -5.81 5.48 -17.51
C VAL A 122 -4.71 6.54 -17.58
N ILE A 123 -4.48 7.12 -18.75
CA ILE A 123 -3.52 8.23 -18.92
C ILE A 123 -3.92 9.44 -18.09
N GLU A 124 -5.19 9.84 -18.14
CA GLU A 124 -5.73 10.96 -17.38
C GLU A 124 -5.59 10.74 -15.86
N ILE A 125 -5.98 9.57 -15.38
CA ILE A 125 -5.89 9.21 -13.96
C ILE A 125 -4.42 9.15 -13.50
N GLN A 126 -3.52 8.61 -14.31
CA GLN A 126 -2.09 8.58 -13.99
C GLN A 126 -1.53 10.00 -13.82
N ALA A 127 -1.93 10.93 -14.68
CA ALA A 127 -1.52 12.33 -14.55
C ALA A 127 -2.03 12.96 -13.23
N GLN A 128 -3.26 12.63 -12.81
CA GLN A 128 -3.80 13.06 -11.52
C GLN A 128 -3.01 12.47 -10.34
N ILE A 129 -2.68 11.19 -10.40
CA ILE A 129 -1.87 10.51 -9.38
C ILE A 129 -0.50 11.17 -9.28
N ASP A 130 0.17 11.43 -10.40
CA ASP A 130 1.49 12.05 -10.43
C ASP A 130 1.47 13.46 -9.81
N ALA A 131 0.45 14.26 -10.14
CA ALA A 131 0.28 15.59 -9.56
C ALA A 131 0.04 15.55 -8.05
N LEU A 132 -0.80 14.63 -7.56
CA LEU A 132 -1.04 14.42 -6.13
C LEU A 132 0.23 13.95 -5.42
N GLN A 133 0.98 13.04 -6.04
CA GLN A 133 2.23 12.54 -5.48
C GLN A 133 3.26 13.67 -5.29
N ASP A 134 3.41 14.54 -6.29
CA ASP A 134 4.31 15.68 -6.21
C ASP A 134 3.94 16.62 -5.07
N GLU A 135 2.67 16.94 -4.90
CA GLU A 135 2.19 17.78 -3.80
C GLU A 135 2.42 17.13 -2.42
N ILE A 136 2.17 15.83 -2.30
CA ILE A 136 2.41 15.07 -1.08
C ILE A 136 3.90 15.03 -0.75
N ASP A 137 4.74 14.76 -1.74
CA ASP A 137 6.19 14.69 -1.56
C ASP A 137 6.78 16.04 -1.13
N GLU A 138 6.32 17.13 -1.74
CA GLU A 138 6.72 18.49 -1.35
C GLU A 138 6.32 18.80 0.10
N TYR A 139 5.09 18.49 0.48
CA TYR A 139 4.64 18.67 1.85
C TYR A 139 5.49 17.87 2.84
N ASN A 140 5.74 16.61 2.55
CA ASN A 140 6.51 15.71 3.43
C ASN A 140 7.99 16.13 3.53
N ALA A 141 8.55 16.71 2.47
CA ALA A 141 9.93 17.19 2.44
C ALA A 141 10.11 18.51 3.20
N SER A 142 9.08 19.35 3.26
CA SER A 142 9.13 20.69 3.88
C SER A 142 8.60 20.73 5.30
N THR A 143 7.70 19.83 5.69
CA THR A 143 7.03 19.86 7.00
C THR A 143 7.75 19.04 8.04
N SER A 144 7.95 19.64 9.24
CA SER A 144 8.55 18.97 10.40
C SER A 144 7.50 18.37 11.32
N ILE A 145 7.79 17.20 11.88
CA ILE A 145 6.95 16.55 12.90
C ILE A 145 7.37 16.88 14.32
N LEU A 146 8.57 17.40 14.47
CA LEU A 146 9.16 17.81 15.77
C LEU A 146 9.70 19.22 15.66
N ASP A 147 9.42 19.97 16.66
CA ASP A 147 10.07 21.21 17.01
C ASP A 147 10.52 21.14 18.47
#